data_dd9ead7f30019af35e48362fefc6b70a
#
_entry.id   dd9ead7f30019af35e48362fefc6b70a
#
_cell.length_a   1.000
_cell.length_b   1.000
_cell.length_c   1.000
_cell.angle_alpha   90.00
_cell.angle_beta   90.00
_cell.angle_gamma   90.00
#
_symmetry.space_group_name_H-M   'P 1'
#
loop_
_entity.id
_entity.type
_entity.pdbx_description
1 polymer ?
#
loop_
_entity_poly.entity_id
_entity_poly.type
_entity_poly.pdbx_seq_one_letter_code
_entity_poly.pdbx_strand_id
1 'polypeptide(L)'
;MADNLLLPKQNNDALIPDTVNYIEPSHTYDVDFRTDSQIRGYVDKLRAMEQAIYKIINTERYQYIIYSWNYGIELQDLFGQPIPYVYAELQRRIEEALLNDDRITKVYNFDFSHEGGDVMVEFDVDTIYGTLQKIKKGVKGIV
;
A
#
# COMPACT_ATOMS: atom_id res chain seq x y z
N MET A 1 -31.01 28.21 44.26
CA MET A 1 -29.85 28.25 43.34
C MET A 1 -29.09 27.00 43.46
N ALA A 2 -29.46 26.06 42.72
CA ALA A 2 -28.68 24.82 42.60
C ALA A 2 -27.82 24.92 41.35
N ASP A 3 -26.58 25.35 41.51
CA ASP A 3 -25.61 25.09 40.51
C ASP A 3 -25.43 23.58 40.43
N ASN A 4 -25.99 23.02 39.43
CA ASN A 4 -25.93 21.58 39.22
C ASN A 4 -24.55 21.23 38.70
N LEU A 5 -23.61 21.09 39.63
CA LEU A 5 -22.18 20.80 39.39
C LEU A 5 -21.92 19.30 39.11
N LEU A 6 -22.95 18.55 38.84
CA LEU A 6 -22.83 17.10 38.61
C LEU A 6 -22.41 16.71 37.19
N LEU A 7 -22.43 17.65 36.28
CA LEU A 7 -21.91 17.43 34.95
C LEU A 7 -20.57 18.17 34.82
N PRO A 8 -19.51 17.49 34.40
CA PRO A 8 -18.29 18.18 34.06
C PRO A 8 -18.63 19.24 33.02
N LYS A 9 -18.26 20.51 33.30
CA LYS A 9 -18.29 21.53 32.26
C LYS A 9 -17.51 20.98 31.10
N GLN A 10 -18.20 20.70 30.01
CA GLN A 10 -17.53 20.50 28.74
C GLN A 10 -16.84 21.83 28.43
N ASN A 11 -15.56 21.88 28.71
CA ASN A 11 -14.72 22.89 28.12
C ASN A 11 -14.76 22.59 26.63
N ASN A 12 -15.55 23.36 25.88
CA ASN A 12 -15.55 23.33 24.42
C ASN A 12 -14.19 23.78 23.84
N ASP A 13 -13.24 24.08 24.71
CA ASP A 13 -11.81 24.18 24.41
C ASP A 13 -11.09 22.83 24.45
N ALA A 14 -11.80 21.70 24.38
CA ALA A 14 -11.20 20.52 23.84
C ALA A 14 -10.87 20.87 22.38
N LEU A 15 -9.72 21.51 22.23
CA LEU A 15 -8.99 21.57 20.99
C LEU A 15 -9.18 20.22 20.35
N ILE A 16 -9.96 20.19 19.30
CA ILE A 16 -9.80 19.13 18.30
C ILE A 16 -8.31 19.17 18.09
N PRO A 17 -7.55 18.16 18.49
CA PRO A 17 -6.12 18.19 18.24
C PRO A 17 -6.03 18.50 16.77
N ASP A 18 -5.31 19.59 16.44
CA ASP A 18 -4.91 19.88 15.08
C ASP A 18 -4.65 18.54 14.48
N THR A 19 -5.28 18.26 13.34
CA THR A 19 -5.14 16.98 12.66
C THR A 19 -3.66 16.69 12.64
N VAL A 20 -3.22 16.01 13.68
CA VAL A 20 -1.86 15.53 13.77
C VAL A 20 -1.75 14.68 12.52
N ASN A 21 -0.92 15.10 11.58
CA ASN A 21 -0.58 14.30 10.43
C ASN A 21 0.01 13.00 11.00
N TYR A 22 -0.89 12.08 11.30
CA TYR A 22 -0.51 10.78 11.82
C TYR A 22 0.11 10.00 10.67
N ILE A 23 1.41 9.94 10.69
CA ILE A 23 2.16 9.06 9.80
C ILE A 23 2.24 7.71 10.49
N GLU A 24 1.78 6.67 9.82
CA GLU A 24 1.85 5.32 10.35
C GLU A 24 3.30 4.93 10.70
N PRO A 25 3.52 4.28 11.84
CA PRO A 25 4.86 3.82 12.21
C PRO A 25 5.36 2.78 11.21
N SER A 26 6.63 2.85 10.86
CA SER A 26 7.25 1.92 9.91
C SER A 26 7.79 0.65 10.57
N HIS A 27 8.03 0.68 11.88
CA HIS A 27 8.58 -0.47 12.61
C HIS A 27 7.63 -1.66 12.61
N THR A 28 8.06 -2.77 12.03
CA THR A 28 7.26 -3.99 11.87
C THR A 28 8.12 -5.25 11.90
N TYR A 29 7.48 -6.41 11.92
CA TYR A 29 8.18 -7.68 11.81
C TYR A 29 8.83 -7.84 10.43
N ASP A 30 10.05 -8.40 10.40
CA ASP A 30 10.73 -8.75 9.16
C ASP A 30 10.18 -10.09 8.64
N VAL A 31 9.61 -10.06 7.46
CA VAL A 31 9.13 -11.25 6.74
C VAL A 31 9.98 -11.45 5.49
N ASP A 32 10.70 -12.55 5.42
CA ASP A 32 11.46 -12.90 4.23
C ASP A 32 10.56 -13.58 3.19
N PHE A 33 10.06 -12.81 2.23
CA PHE A 33 9.24 -13.33 1.13
C PHE A 33 10.05 -14.07 0.05
N ARG A 34 11.39 -14.00 0.10
CA ARG A 34 12.26 -14.50 -0.97
C ARG A 34 12.69 -15.94 -0.75
N THR A 35 12.93 -16.33 0.48
CA THR A 35 13.54 -17.63 0.79
C THR A 35 12.65 -18.58 1.56
N ASP A 36 11.97 -18.12 2.61
CA ASP A 36 11.42 -19.06 3.58
C ASP A 36 10.08 -18.61 4.20
N SER A 37 9.61 -17.43 3.89
CA SER A 37 8.41 -16.83 4.51
C SER A 37 8.41 -16.86 6.04
N GLN A 38 9.61 -16.84 6.64
CA GLN A 38 9.78 -16.83 8.09
C GLN A 38 9.83 -15.41 8.63
N ILE A 39 9.30 -15.23 9.82
CA ILE A 39 9.39 -13.98 10.56
C ILE A 39 10.69 -14.01 11.36
N ARG A 40 11.59 -13.06 11.07
CA ARG A 40 12.89 -12.96 11.73
C ARG A 40 13.18 -11.52 12.16
N GLY A 41 12.94 -11.22 13.43
CA GLY A 41 13.24 -9.90 13.98
C GLY A 41 12.30 -8.80 13.48
N TYR A 42 12.85 -7.59 13.38
CA TYR A 42 12.10 -6.38 13.04
C TYR A 42 12.81 -5.58 11.96
N VAL A 43 12.03 -4.88 11.16
CA VAL A 43 12.51 -3.91 10.17
C VAL A 43 11.86 -2.56 10.39
N ASP A 44 12.51 -1.51 9.91
CA ASP A 44 12.04 -0.15 10.01
C ASP A 44 12.39 0.65 8.75
N LYS A 45 11.76 1.82 8.60
CA LYS A 45 12.01 2.79 7.55
C LYS A 45 11.92 2.19 6.14
N LEU A 46 12.96 2.37 5.32
CA LEU A 46 12.94 2.01 3.91
C LEU A 46 12.71 0.50 3.67
N ARG A 47 13.32 -0.36 4.48
CA ARG A 47 13.10 -1.80 4.36
C ARG A 47 11.67 -2.21 4.75
N ALA A 48 11.12 -1.58 5.77
CA ALA A 48 9.72 -1.79 6.14
C ALA A 48 8.78 -1.32 5.03
N MET A 49 9.12 -0.24 4.34
CA MET A 49 8.35 0.24 3.18
C MET A 49 8.43 -0.73 2.00
N GLU A 50 9.60 -1.27 1.70
CA GLU A 50 9.74 -2.32 0.69
C GLU A 50 8.78 -3.49 0.97
N GLN A 51 8.77 -3.96 2.20
CA GLN A 51 7.88 -5.03 2.65
C GLN A 51 6.39 -4.64 2.55
N ALA A 52 6.04 -3.44 2.98
CA ALA A 52 4.67 -2.94 2.90
C ALA A 52 4.16 -2.86 1.45
N ILE A 53 4.98 -2.36 0.54
CA ILE A 53 4.68 -2.31 -0.90
C ILE A 53 4.46 -3.72 -1.47
N TYR A 54 5.33 -4.67 -1.17
CA TYR A 54 5.14 -6.06 -1.59
C TYR A 54 3.83 -6.65 -1.09
N LYS A 55 3.44 -6.36 0.14
CA LYS A 55 2.16 -6.82 0.69
C LYS A 55 0.98 -6.20 -0.05
N ILE A 56 1.01 -4.90 -0.30
CA ILE A 56 -0.07 -4.20 -1.00
C ILE A 56 -0.28 -4.75 -2.41
N ILE A 57 0.77 -4.84 -3.21
CA ILE A 57 0.68 -5.28 -4.60
C ILE A 57 0.42 -6.78 -4.77
N ASN A 58 0.60 -7.58 -3.73
CA ASN A 58 0.33 -9.01 -3.74
C ASN A 58 -0.96 -9.40 -2.98
N THR A 59 -1.70 -8.43 -2.49
CA THR A 59 -2.99 -8.65 -1.84
C THR A 59 -4.11 -8.21 -2.78
N GLU A 60 -5.00 -9.14 -3.13
CA GLU A 60 -6.19 -8.81 -3.91
C GLU A 60 -7.17 -8.02 -3.05
N ARG A 61 -7.66 -6.88 -3.57
CA ARG A 61 -8.60 -6.01 -2.88
C ARG A 61 -9.92 -6.74 -2.64
N TYR A 62 -10.57 -6.48 -1.52
CA TYR A 62 -11.84 -7.06 -1.08
C TYR A 62 -11.82 -8.56 -0.76
N GLN A 63 -10.73 -9.26 -0.97
CA GLN A 63 -10.67 -10.70 -0.73
C GLN A 63 -10.59 -11.05 0.76
N TYR A 64 -10.00 -10.19 1.59
CA TYR A 64 -9.75 -10.46 3.00
C TYR A 64 -10.46 -9.44 3.89
N ILE A 65 -11.30 -9.90 4.79
CA ILE A 65 -12.09 -9.06 5.71
C ILE A 65 -11.21 -8.26 6.69
N ILE A 66 -10.00 -8.75 6.99
CA ILE A 66 -9.07 -8.10 7.92
C ILE A 66 -8.47 -6.80 7.40
N TYR A 67 -8.54 -6.57 6.08
CA TYR A 67 -8.02 -5.35 5.47
C TYR A 67 -9.13 -4.33 5.23
N SER A 68 -8.73 -3.05 5.23
CA SER A 68 -9.63 -1.96 4.85
C SER A 68 -10.03 -2.07 3.37
N TRP A 69 -11.11 -1.40 3.02
CA TRP A 69 -11.65 -1.36 1.64
C TRP A 69 -10.65 -0.85 0.60
N ASN A 70 -9.69 -0.02 1.03
CA ASN A 70 -8.70 0.58 0.15
C ASN A 70 -7.38 -0.21 0.07
N TYR A 71 -7.25 -1.28 0.85
CA TYR A 71 -6.02 -2.05 0.91
C TYR A 71 -5.94 -3.08 -0.22
N GLY A 72 -4.77 -3.15 -0.85
CA GLY A 72 -4.50 -4.10 -1.91
C GLY A 72 -4.80 -3.55 -3.31
N ILE A 73 -4.66 -4.41 -4.30
CA ILE A 73 -4.85 -4.12 -5.71
C ILE A 73 -5.89 -5.06 -6.31
N GLU A 74 -6.69 -4.57 -7.24
CA GLU A 74 -7.71 -5.36 -7.93
C GLU A 74 -7.18 -5.77 -9.30
N LEU A 75 -7.02 -7.07 -9.54
CA LEU A 75 -6.42 -7.60 -10.76
C LEU A 75 -7.31 -8.59 -11.51
N GLN A 76 -8.33 -9.12 -10.86
CA GLN A 76 -9.14 -10.22 -11.40
C GLN A 76 -9.84 -9.90 -12.73
N ASP A 77 -10.30 -8.69 -12.90
CA ASP A 77 -10.98 -8.24 -14.11
C ASP A 77 -10.05 -7.92 -15.30
N LEU A 78 -8.74 -7.92 -15.07
CA LEU A 78 -7.74 -7.77 -16.14
C LEU A 78 -7.47 -9.04 -16.91
N PHE A 79 -7.87 -10.19 -16.39
CA PHE A 79 -7.69 -11.47 -17.07
C PHE A 79 -8.54 -11.54 -18.35
N GLY A 80 -7.91 -11.90 -19.46
CA GLY A 80 -8.56 -11.98 -20.77
C GLY A 80 -8.66 -10.66 -21.53
N GLN A 81 -8.13 -9.57 -20.98
CA GLN A 81 -8.12 -8.27 -21.63
C GLN A 81 -6.91 -8.09 -22.56
N PRO A 82 -7.01 -7.20 -23.59
CA PRO A 82 -5.89 -6.89 -24.47
C PRO A 82 -4.69 -6.32 -23.71
N ILE A 83 -3.47 -6.71 -24.08
CA ILE A 83 -2.22 -6.28 -23.41
C ILE A 83 -2.10 -4.76 -23.26
N PRO A 84 -2.35 -3.91 -24.28
CA PRO A 84 -2.26 -2.46 -24.12
C PRO A 84 -3.21 -1.90 -23.05
N TYR A 85 -4.40 -2.47 -22.95
CA TYR A 85 -5.38 -2.12 -21.92
C TYR A 85 -4.87 -2.53 -20.52
N VAL A 86 -4.34 -3.74 -20.41
CA VAL A 86 -3.76 -4.26 -19.16
C VAL A 86 -2.63 -3.38 -18.67
N TYR A 87 -1.74 -2.91 -19.52
CA TYR A 87 -0.64 -2.02 -19.12
C TYR A 87 -1.16 -0.71 -18.52
N ALA A 88 -2.09 -0.05 -19.19
CA ALA A 88 -2.67 1.21 -18.73
C ALA A 88 -3.40 1.05 -17.39
N GLU A 89 -4.22 0.01 -17.27
CA GLU A 89 -4.97 -0.26 -16.06
C GLU A 89 -4.06 -0.71 -14.89
N LEU A 90 -3.07 -1.53 -15.17
CA LEU A 90 -2.14 -2.01 -14.16
C LEU A 90 -1.34 -0.85 -13.56
N GLN A 91 -0.85 0.08 -14.39
CA GLN A 91 -0.20 1.29 -13.92
C GLN A 91 -1.12 2.09 -13.02
N ARG A 92 -2.32 2.42 -13.47
CA ARG A 92 -3.30 3.21 -12.71
C ARG A 92 -3.61 2.56 -11.35
N ARG A 93 -3.81 1.25 -11.33
CA ARG A 93 -4.17 0.51 -10.12
C ARG A 93 -3.03 0.39 -9.13
N ILE A 94 -1.80 0.21 -9.62
CA ILE A 94 -0.61 0.22 -8.76
C ILE A 94 -0.43 1.60 -8.13
N GLU A 95 -0.52 2.67 -8.91
CA GLU A 95 -0.43 4.03 -8.39
C GLU A 95 -1.50 4.29 -7.33
N GLU A 96 -2.75 3.97 -7.61
CA GLU A 96 -3.87 4.14 -6.67
C GLU A 96 -3.67 3.35 -5.38
N ALA A 97 -3.30 2.07 -5.51
CA ALA A 97 -3.13 1.20 -4.35
C ALA A 97 -1.99 1.65 -3.43
N LEU A 98 -0.87 2.09 -4.01
CA LEU A 98 0.29 2.51 -3.24
C LEU A 98 0.13 3.91 -2.65
N LEU A 99 -0.47 4.85 -3.38
CA LEU A 99 -0.69 6.22 -2.88
C LEU A 99 -1.73 6.33 -1.77
N ASN A 100 -2.46 5.26 -1.47
CA ASN A 100 -3.28 5.19 -0.25
C ASN A 100 -2.46 5.11 1.04
N ASP A 101 -1.18 4.80 0.96
CA ASP A 101 -0.27 4.80 2.11
C ASP A 101 0.40 6.18 2.23
N ASP A 102 0.20 6.86 3.36
CA ASP A 102 0.68 8.22 3.62
C ASP A 102 2.22 8.35 3.54
N ARG A 103 2.92 7.24 3.67
CA ARG A 103 4.38 7.19 3.61
C ARG A 103 4.91 7.14 2.18
N ILE A 104 4.07 6.87 1.19
CA ILE A 104 4.42 6.83 -0.23
C ILE A 104 4.06 8.16 -0.87
N THR A 105 5.05 8.82 -1.46
CA THR A 105 4.89 10.16 -2.04
C THR A 105 4.71 10.13 -3.56
N LYS A 106 5.33 9.17 -4.24
CA LYS A 106 5.28 9.06 -5.69
C LYS A 106 5.56 7.66 -6.18
N VAL A 107 4.88 7.28 -7.26
CA VAL A 107 5.12 6.04 -8.01
C VAL A 107 5.37 6.42 -9.47
N TYR A 108 6.46 5.94 -10.06
CA TYR A 108 6.89 6.41 -11.39
C TYR A 108 7.82 5.38 -12.08
N ASN A 109 8.31 5.72 -13.29
CA ASN A 109 9.22 4.89 -14.09
C ASN A 109 8.68 3.48 -14.37
N PHE A 110 7.42 3.39 -14.78
CA PHE A 110 6.81 2.12 -15.14
C PHE A 110 7.43 1.57 -16.43
N ASP A 111 7.92 0.34 -16.36
CA ASP A 111 8.37 -0.45 -17.49
C ASP A 111 7.61 -1.76 -17.54
N PHE A 112 7.00 -2.06 -18.69
CA PHE A 112 6.16 -3.22 -18.87
C PHE A 112 6.77 -4.17 -19.87
N SER A 113 6.70 -5.46 -19.55
CA SER A 113 7.05 -6.52 -20.46
C SER A 113 6.02 -7.66 -20.37
N HIS A 114 5.92 -8.45 -21.41
CA HIS A 114 5.09 -9.63 -21.38
C HIS A 114 5.80 -10.80 -22.09
N GLU A 115 5.56 -11.98 -21.61
CA GLU A 115 6.03 -13.22 -22.20
C GLU A 115 4.87 -14.23 -22.18
N GLY A 116 4.41 -14.60 -23.37
CA GLY A 116 3.20 -15.40 -23.48
C GLY A 116 1.99 -14.65 -22.90
N GLY A 117 1.33 -15.26 -21.92
CA GLY A 117 0.20 -14.66 -21.21
C GLY A 117 0.55 -13.95 -19.91
N ASP A 118 1.82 -13.93 -19.54
CA ASP A 118 2.29 -13.33 -18.29
C ASP A 118 2.76 -11.88 -18.53
N VAL A 119 2.35 -10.98 -17.65
CA VAL A 119 2.76 -9.57 -17.67
C VAL A 119 3.67 -9.31 -16.49
N MET A 120 4.78 -8.63 -16.74
CA MET A 120 5.69 -8.13 -15.72
C MET A 120 5.72 -6.61 -15.77
N VAL A 121 5.62 -5.97 -14.62
CA VAL A 121 5.81 -4.53 -14.46
C VAL A 121 6.95 -4.26 -13.49
N GLU A 122 7.78 -3.29 -13.83
CA GLU A 122 8.84 -2.76 -12.98
C GLU A 122 8.60 -1.25 -12.79
N PHE A 123 8.79 -0.75 -11.60
CA PHE A 123 8.54 0.66 -11.26
C PHE A 123 9.36 1.12 -10.07
N ASP A 124 9.45 2.44 -9.90
CA ASP A 124 10.13 3.08 -8.78
C ASP A 124 9.12 3.74 -7.84
N VAL A 125 9.45 3.78 -6.56
CA VAL A 125 8.61 4.36 -5.51
C VAL A 125 9.42 5.30 -4.63
N ASP A 126 8.98 6.54 -4.51
CA ASP A 126 9.49 7.48 -3.52
C ASP A 126 8.66 7.40 -2.23
N THR A 127 9.35 7.27 -1.13
CA THR A 127 8.76 7.26 0.20
C THR A 127 9.34 8.38 1.06
N ILE A 128 8.72 8.68 2.20
CA ILE A 128 9.26 9.62 3.17
C ILE A 128 10.62 9.18 3.75
N TYR A 129 11.00 7.93 3.59
CA TYR A 129 12.26 7.36 4.08
C TYR A 129 13.33 7.21 2.99
N GLY A 130 13.00 7.43 1.74
CA GLY A 130 13.90 7.31 0.60
C GLY A 130 13.22 6.66 -0.61
N THR A 131 14.01 6.43 -1.67
CA THR A 131 13.54 5.87 -2.93
C THR A 131 13.82 4.37 -3.01
N LEU A 132 12.81 3.61 -3.40
CA LEU A 132 12.92 2.20 -3.76
C LEU A 132 12.87 2.08 -5.28
N GLN A 133 13.90 1.49 -5.86
CA GLN A 133 14.01 1.33 -7.30
C GLN A 133 13.74 -0.11 -7.72
N LYS A 134 13.22 -0.27 -8.95
CA LYS A 134 13.04 -1.56 -9.62
C LYS A 134 12.20 -2.56 -8.83
N ILE A 135 11.08 -2.07 -8.29
CA ILE A 135 10.08 -2.95 -7.70
C ILE A 135 9.36 -3.69 -8.82
N LYS A 136 9.24 -5.01 -8.68
CA LYS A 136 8.68 -5.87 -9.71
C LYS A 136 7.38 -6.51 -9.26
N LYS A 137 6.40 -6.51 -10.15
CA LYS A 137 5.15 -7.26 -10.00
C LYS A 137 4.90 -8.08 -11.27
N GLY A 138 4.78 -9.37 -11.09
CA GLY A 138 4.35 -10.29 -12.14
C GLY A 138 2.87 -10.64 -11.98
N VAL A 139 2.14 -10.67 -13.08
CA VAL A 139 0.76 -11.15 -13.15
C VAL A 139 0.69 -12.24 -14.20
N LYS A 140 0.40 -13.46 -13.76
CA LYS A 140 0.41 -14.63 -14.61
C LYS A 140 -0.97 -14.90 -15.23
N GLY A 141 -0.96 -15.35 -16.47
CA GLY A 141 -2.18 -15.86 -17.12
C GLY A 141 -3.19 -14.79 -17.51
N ILE A 142 -2.77 -13.57 -17.82
CA ILE A 142 -3.66 -12.48 -18.25
C ILE A 142 -4.29 -12.75 -19.60
N VAL A 143 -3.57 -13.42 -20.49
CA VAL A 143 -4.03 -13.75 -21.84
C VAL A 143 -4.14 -15.25 -22.02
#